data_44699b667a55fa0f52e5d51bbd4eda0e
#
_entry.id   44699b667a55fa0f52e5d51bbd4eda0e
#
_cell.length_a   1.000
_cell.length_b   1.000
_cell.length_c   1.000
_cell.angle_alpha   90.00
_cell.angle_beta   90.00
_cell.angle_gamma   90.00
#
_symmetry.space_group_name_H-M   'P 1'
#
loop_
_entity.id
_entity.type
_entity.pdbx_description
1 polymer ?
#
loop_
_entity_poly.entity_id
_entity_poly.type
_entity_poly.pdbx_seq_one_letter_code
_entity_poly.pdbx_strand_id
1 'polypeptide(L)'
;MEKIFNRWAQWVPFLSGVCLYGFMSQPMLGFWSVFAFGIMMLSVIASVHHAELIAHRLGEPYGTLVLALAVTVIETAMILSIMFTDGGKNATLPRDTIYAAVMIICNGVVGLSLLIGGVHHKEQLFRIEGTGSGFAALVTLSVLVMVMPLFTTSSPEGTYTNSQLMFVALSSLALWLVFVFIQTIRHRDYF
;
A
#
# COMPACT_ATOMS: atom_id res chain seq x y z
N MET A 1 13.74 -27.22 9.91
CA MET A 1 13.82 -26.34 8.74
C MET A 1 13.32 -24.93 9.00
N GLU A 2 12.29 -24.71 9.83
CA GLU A 2 11.74 -23.37 10.16
C GLU A 2 12.75 -22.37 10.77
N LYS A 3 13.67 -22.82 11.61
CA LYS A 3 14.65 -21.92 12.25
C LYS A 3 15.68 -21.31 11.29
N ILE A 4 15.97 -21.97 10.19
CA ILE A 4 16.92 -21.46 9.18
C ILE A 4 16.17 -20.48 8.24
N PHE A 5 14.92 -20.77 7.91
CA PHE A 5 14.08 -19.93 7.06
C PHE A 5 13.76 -18.57 7.71
N ASN A 6 13.76 -18.49 9.04
CA ASN A 6 13.49 -17.25 9.77
C ASN A 6 14.72 -16.33 9.93
N ARG A 7 15.92 -16.85 9.69
CA ARG A 7 17.18 -16.07 9.84
C ARG A 7 17.51 -15.23 8.61
N TRP A 8 17.10 -15.64 7.41
CA TRP A 8 17.39 -14.89 6.19
C TRP A 8 16.70 -13.51 6.20
N ALA A 9 15.45 -13.44 6.64
CA ALA A 9 14.68 -12.21 6.72
C ALA A 9 15.32 -11.19 7.68
N GLN A 10 16.07 -11.63 8.68
CA GLN A 10 16.78 -10.75 9.61
C GLN A 10 18.03 -10.13 8.98
N TRP A 11 18.72 -10.87 8.11
CA TRP A 11 19.96 -10.41 7.48
C TRP A 11 19.74 -9.58 6.20
N VAL A 12 18.64 -9.82 5.51
CA VAL A 12 18.32 -9.12 4.25
C VAL A 12 18.27 -7.60 4.39
N PRO A 13 17.63 -6.98 5.41
CA PRO A 13 17.63 -5.53 5.57
C PRO A 13 19.04 -4.94 5.77
N PHE A 14 19.91 -5.65 6.51
CA PHE A 14 21.30 -5.21 6.71
C PHE A 14 22.11 -5.33 5.43
N LEU A 15 22.00 -6.45 4.72
CA LEU A 15 22.66 -6.66 3.44
C LEU A 15 22.19 -5.64 2.40
N SER A 16 20.90 -5.33 2.35
CA SER A 16 20.35 -4.33 1.44
C SER A 16 20.87 -2.93 1.74
N GLY A 17 20.99 -2.56 3.02
CA GLY A 17 21.59 -1.28 3.44
C GLY A 17 23.05 -1.16 3.02
N VAL A 18 23.85 -2.20 3.23
CA VAL A 18 25.27 -2.24 2.81
C VAL A 18 25.40 -2.17 1.30
N CYS A 19 24.57 -2.92 0.56
CA CYS A 19 24.56 -2.89 -0.90
C CYS A 19 24.15 -1.51 -1.44
N LEU A 20 23.08 -0.91 -0.88
CA LEU A 20 22.66 0.44 -1.26
C LEU A 20 23.76 1.46 -1.05
N TYR A 21 24.46 1.42 0.09
CA TYR A 21 25.60 2.29 0.35
C TYR A 21 26.73 2.10 -0.67
N GLY A 22 27.04 0.84 -1.02
CA GLY A 22 28.04 0.52 -2.06
C GLY A 22 27.64 0.99 -3.46
N PHE A 23 26.32 1.00 -3.77
CA PHE A 23 25.79 1.44 -5.06
C PHE A 23 25.68 2.96 -5.20
N MET A 24 25.61 3.71 -4.11
CA MET A 24 25.51 5.19 -4.17
C MET A 24 26.69 5.83 -4.90
N SER A 25 27.82 5.15 -4.98
CA SER A 25 29.04 5.64 -5.65
C SER A 25 29.24 5.12 -7.08
N GLN A 26 28.32 4.30 -7.60
CA GLN A 26 28.43 3.70 -8.93
C GLN A 26 27.36 4.21 -9.88
N PRO A 27 27.69 4.42 -11.18
CA PRO A 27 26.67 4.75 -12.16
C PRO A 27 25.68 3.58 -12.31
N MET A 28 24.43 3.82 -11.97
CA MET A 28 23.33 2.84 -12.05
C MET A 28 22.93 2.56 -13.50
N LEU A 29 23.80 1.98 -14.31
CA LEU A 29 23.49 1.57 -15.68
C LEU A 29 23.66 0.06 -15.87
N GLY A 30 22.73 -0.58 -16.57
CA GLY A 30 22.81 -1.96 -17.00
C GLY A 30 22.68 -2.99 -15.86
N PHE A 31 23.66 -3.87 -15.72
CA PHE A 31 23.62 -5.00 -14.79
C PHE A 31 23.41 -4.59 -13.32
N TRP A 32 23.97 -3.47 -12.90
CA TRP A 32 23.84 -2.94 -11.54
C TRP A 32 22.41 -2.54 -11.18
N SER A 33 21.64 -2.00 -12.13
CA SER A 33 20.21 -1.67 -11.91
C SER A 33 19.37 -2.91 -11.66
N VAL A 34 19.61 -3.99 -12.41
CA VAL A 34 18.89 -5.26 -12.24
C VAL A 34 19.21 -5.87 -10.88
N PHE A 35 20.47 -5.81 -10.46
CA PHE A 35 20.90 -6.33 -9.17
C PHE A 35 20.32 -5.52 -8.00
N ALA A 36 20.32 -4.19 -8.11
CA ALA A 36 19.72 -3.29 -7.12
C ALA A 36 18.20 -3.53 -7.00
N PHE A 37 17.50 -3.73 -8.14
CA PHE A 37 16.10 -4.09 -8.16
C PHE A 37 15.83 -5.42 -7.44
N GLY A 38 16.66 -6.44 -7.67
CA GLY A 38 16.55 -7.72 -6.99
C GLY A 38 16.72 -7.61 -5.46
N ILE A 39 17.69 -6.82 -5.00
CA ILE A 39 17.91 -6.55 -3.57
C ILE A 39 16.72 -5.79 -2.97
N MET A 40 16.20 -4.80 -3.69
CA MET A 40 15.02 -4.06 -3.26
C MET A 40 13.81 -4.99 -3.10
N MET A 41 13.56 -5.86 -4.06
CA MET A 41 12.49 -6.87 -3.99
C MET A 41 12.65 -7.80 -2.79
N LEU A 42 13.85 -8.30 -2.55
CA LEU A 42 14.14 -9.14 -1.37
C LEU A 42 13.90 -8.38 -0.06
N SER A 43 14.22 -7.10 0.00
CA SER A 43 13.99 -6.26 1.19
C SER A 43 12.51 -6.07 1.46
N VAL A 44 11.71 -5.83 0.42
CA VAL A 44 10.25 -5.73 0.53
C VAL A 44 9.65 -7.04 1.05
N ILE A 45 10.05 -8.18 0.46
CA ILE A 45 9.58 -9.49 0.89
C ILE A 45 9.95 -9.77 2.36
N ALA A 46 11.18 -9.41 2.77
CA ALA A 46 11.60 -9.58 4.16
C ALA A 46 10.81 -8.68 5.12
N SER A 47 10.50 -7.45 4.72
CA SER A 47 9.70 -6.51 5.52
C SER A 47 8.26 -7.00 5.68
N VAL A 48 7.65 -7.48 4.60
CA VAL A 48 6.30 -8.08 4.65
C VAL A 48 6.29 -9.31 5.55
N HIS A 49 7.29 -10.18 5.43
CA HIS A 49 7.41 -11.36 6.29
C HIS A 49 7.52 -11.02 7.78
N HIS A 50 8.27 -9.99 8.13
CA HIS A 50 8.32 -9.51 9.52
C HIS A 50 6.99 -8.94 10.00
N ALA A 51 6.31 -8.16 9.18
CA ALA A 51 4.99 -7.62 9.50
C ALA A 51 3.97 -8.73 9.70
N GLU A 52 4.00 -9.78 8.86
CA GLU A 52 3.15 -10.96 8.96
C GLU A 52 3.40 -11.76 10.25
N LEU A 53 4.67 -11.94 10.64
CA LEU A 53 5.02 -12.59 11.91
C LEU A 53 4.49 -11.82 13.13
N ILE A 54 4.54 -10.50 13.09
CA ILE A 54 4.00 -9.63 14.14
C ILE A 54 2.47 -9.73 14.16
N ALA A 55 1.85 -9.66 12.99
CA ALA A 55 0.41 -9.78 12.82
C ALA A 55 -0.10 -11.11 13.38
N HIS A 56 0.59 -12.20 13.07
CA HIS A 56 0.22 -13.52 13.56
C HIS A 56 0.34 -13.67 15.09
N ARG A 57 1.28 -12.96 15.71
CA ARG A 57 1.43 -12.95 17.18
C ARG A 57 0.35 -12.15 17.88
N LEU A 58 -0.15 -11.09 17.25
CA LEU A 58 -1.19 -10.23 17.81
C LEU A 58 -2.59 -10.85 17.68
N GLY A 59 -2.76 -11.77 16.73
CA GLY A 59 -4.05 -12.37 16.42
C GLY A 59 -5.04 -11.40 15.77
N GLU A 60 -6.18 -11.93 15.35
CA GLU A 60 -7.24 -11.11 14.74
C GLU A 60 -8.08 -10.38 15.81
N PRO A 61 -8.51 -9.13 15.54
CA PRO A 61 -8.39 -8.36 14.29
C PRO A 61 -7.13 -7.46 14.24
N TYR A 62 -6.34 -7.45 15.29
CA TYR A 62 -5.19 -6.53 15.41
C TYR A 62 -4.04 -6.89 14.45
N GLY A 63 -3.92 -8.17 14.10
CA GLY A 63 -2.92 -8.63 13.16
C GLY A 63 -3.07 -8.03 11.78
N THR A 64 -4.28 -8.05 11.24
CA THR A 64 -4.60 -7.46 9.93
C THR A 64 -4.40 -5.94 9.92
N LEU A 65 -4.75 -5.27 11.01
CA LEU A 65 -4.52 -3.82 11.16
C LEU A 65 -3.03 -3.47 11.15
N VAL A 66 -2.21 -4.21 11.89
CA VAL A 66 -0.76 -3.99 11.94
C VAL A 66 -0.12 -4.25 10.58
N LEU A 67 -0.55 -5.30 9.89
CA LEU A 67 -0.07 -5.60 8.55
C LEU A 67 -0.41 -4.48 7.56
N ALA A 68 -1.67 -4.01 7.56
CA ALA A 68 -2.10 -2.89 6.72
C ALA A 68 -1.31 -1.61 7.02
N LEU A 69 -1.11 -1.28 8.30
CA LEU A 69 -0.29 -0.14 8.72
C LEU A 69 1.16 -0.26 8.24
N ALA A 70 1.78 -1.43 8.38
CA ALA A 70 3.15 -1.66 7.95
C ALA A 70 3.30 -1.45 6.44
N VAL A 71 2.38 -1.99 5.63
CA VAL A 71 2.37 -1.79 4.17
C VAL A 71 2.19 -0.30 3.84
N THR A 72 1.24 0.39 4.47
CA THR A 72 1.02 1.83 4.25
C THR A 72 2.25 2.66 4.59
N VAL A 73 2.97 2.34 5.67
CA VAL A 73 4.23 3.03 6.03
C VAL A 73 5.29 2.82 4.97
N ILE A 74 5.45 1.59 4.46
CA ILE A 74 6.42 1.27 3.40
C ILE A 74 6.09 2.04 2.11
N GLU A 75 4.83 2.03 1.68
CA GLU A 75 4.36 2.75 0.49
C GLU A 75 4.57 4.26 0.62
N THR A 76 4.17 4.83 1.75
CA THR A 76 4.34 6.27 2.01
C THR A 76 5.82 6.66 2.04
N ALA A 77 6.67 5.86 2.70
CA ALA A 77 8.10 6.10 2.75
C ALA A 77 8.74 6.05 1.35
N MET A 78 8.30 5.13 0.50
CA MET A 78 8.76 5.02 -0.88
C MET A 78 8.36 6.25 -1.71
N ILE A 79 7.10 6.69 -1.63
CA ILE A 79 6.61 7.88 -2.32
C ILE A 79 7.39 9.12 -1.88
N LEU A 80 7.55 9.32 -0.57
CA LEU A 80 8.31 10.44 -0.02
C LEU A 80 9.77 10.41 -0.46
N SER A 81 10.40 9.24 -0.46
CA SER A 81 11.79 9.09 -0.92
C SER A 81 11.96 9.52 -2.37
N ILE A 82 11.04 9.14 -3.26
CA ILE A 82 11.08 9.55 -4.67
C ILE A 82 10.83 11.06 -4.80
N MET A 83 9.86 11.60 -4.06
CA MET A 83 9.58 13.05 -4.09
C MET A 83 10.77 13.89 -3.64
N PHE A 84 11.48 13.48 -2.59
CA PHE A 84 12.69 14.16 -2.12
C PHE A 84 13.84 14.07 -3.12
N THR A 85 14.01 12.93 -3.77
CA THR A 85 15.07 12.72 -4.76
C THR A 85 14.83 13.53 -6.04
N ASP A 86 13.57 13.67 -6.44
CA ASP A 86 13.18 14.38 -7.67
C ASP A 86 13.10 15.92 -7.50
N GLY A 87 13.29 16.42 -6.27
CA GLY A 87 13.28 17.85 -5.97
C GLY A 87 11.91 18.53 -6.22
N GLY A 88 10.82 17.78 -6.13
CA GLY A 88 9.46 18.29 -6.30
C GLY A 88 9.02 18.52 -7.74
N LYS A 89 9.77 18.03 -8.73
CA LYS A 89 9.41 18.16 -10.16
C LYS A 89 8.14 17.38 -10.53
N ASN A 90 7.86 16.28 -9.83
CA ASN A 90 6.69 15.44 -10.07
C ASN A 90 5.65 15.57 -8.95
N ALA A 91 4.98 16.70 -8.88
CA ALA A 91 3.93 16.97 -7.89
C ALA A 91 2.73 16.00 -8.01
N THR A 92 2.53 15.35 -9.17
CA THR A 92 1.45 14.38 -9.41
C THR A 92 1.79 12.97 -8.96
N LEU A 93 3.05 12.69 -8.66
CA LEU A 93 3.52 11.33 -8.33
C LEU A 93 2.70 10.62 -7.23
N PRO A 94 2.34 11.25 -6.09
CA PRO A 94 1.54 10.59 -5.07
C PRO A 94 0.17 10.17 -5.60
N ARG A 95 -0.49 11.03 -6.37
CA ARG A 95 -1.78 10.75 -6.97
C ARG A 95 -1.69 9.60 -7.96
N ASP A 96 -0.72 9.65 -8.85
CA ASP A 96 -0.53 8.64 -9.89
C ASP A 96 -0.18 7.26 -9.29
N THR A 97 0.57 7.25 -8.19
CA THR A 97 0.85 6.02 -7.42
C THR A 97 -0.41 5.44 -6.79
N ILE A 98 -1.29 6.26 -6.22
CA ILE A 98 -2.58 5.80 -5.67
C ILE A 98 -3.47 5.24 -6.78
N TYR A 99 -3.53 5.88 -7.95
CA TYR A 99 -4.24 5.35 -9.13
C TYR A 99 -3.73 3.98 -9.52
N ALA A 100 -2.41 3.83 -9.64
CA ALA A 100 -1.79 2.55 -9.97
C ALA A 100 -2.10 1.48 -8.92
N ALA A 101 -2.03 1.80 -7.63
CA ALA A 101 -2.34 0.88 -6.55
C ALA A 101 -3.81 0.41 -6.62
N VAL A 102 -4.76 1.32 -6.79
CA VAL A 102 -6.18 0.97 -6.93
C VAL A 102 -6.41 0.06 -8.15
N MET A 103 -5.79 0.38 -9.29
CA MET A 103 -5.91 -0.45 -10.50
C MET A 103 -5.31 -1.85 -10.29
N ILE A 104 -4.14 -1.95 -9.67
CA ILE A 104 -3.48 -3.24 -9.39
C ILE A 104 -4.32 -4.07 -8.42
N ILE A 105 -4.84 -3.46 -7.35
CA ILE A 105 -5.65 -4.18 -6.37
C ILE A 105 -6.97 -4.64 -6.99
N CYS A 106 -7.72 -3.73 -7.60
CA CYS A 106 -9.06 -4.06 -8.11
C CYS A 106 -9.04 -4.98 -9.32
N ASN A 107 -8.12 -4.78 -10.27
CA ASN A 107 -8.08 -5.59 -11.48
C ASN A 107 -7.08 -6.76 -11.37
N GLY A 108 -5.91 -6.53 -10.79
CA GLY A 108 -4.88 -7.55 -10.63
C GLY A 108 -5.22 -8.53 -9.53
N VAL A 109 -5.22 -8.07 -8.28
CA VAL A 109 -5.35 -8.96 -7.12
C VAL A 109 -6.75 -9.57 -7.03
N VAL A 110 -7.80 -8.73 -7.06
CA VAL A 110 -9.18 -9.21 -6.99
C VAL A 110 -9.55 -10.02 -8.22
N GLY A 111 -9.21 -9.53 -9.42
CA GLY A 111 -9.50 -10.25 -10.67
C GLY A 111 -8.81 -11.61 -10.72
N LEU A 112 -7.54 -11.70 -10.34
CA LEU A 112 -6.80 -12.95 -10.29
C LEU A 112 -7.35 -13.90 -9.22
N SER A 113 -7.72 -13.39 -8.06
CA SER A 113 -8.34 -14.17 -7.00
C SER A 113 -9.67 -14.78 -7.44
N LEU A 114 -10.50 -13.99 -8.13
CA LEU A 114 -11.77 -14.47 -8.69
C LEU A 114 -11.56 -15.50 -9.79
N LEU A 115 -10.56 -15.30 -10.64
CA LEU A 115 -10.23 -16.25 -11.72
C LEU A 115 -9.77 -17.59 -11.15
N ILE A 116 -8.80 -17.57 -10.24
CA ILE A 116 -8.26 -18.79 -9.62
C ILE A 116 -9.35 -19.51 -8.83
N GLY A 117 -10.10 -18.79 -8.04
CA GLY A 117 -11.19 -19.34 -7.26
C GLY A 117 -12.30 -19.92 -8.13
N GLY A 118 -12.69 -19.23 -9.21
CA GLY A 118 -13.68 -19.69 -10.19
C GLY A 118 -13.25 -20.98 -10.91
N VAL A 119 -11.97 -21.08 -11.27
CA VAL A 119 -11.41 -22.33 -11.85
C VAL A 119 -11.44 -23.49 -10.86
N HIS A 120 -11.15 -23.23 -9.58
CA HIS A 120 -11.07 -24.29 -8.56
C HIS A 120 -12.42 -24.70 -7.98
N HIS A 121 -13.31 -23.75 -7.73
CA HIS A 121 -14.55 -23.95 -6.99
C HIS A 121 -15.81 -23.77 -7.85
N LYS A 122 -15.68 -23.33 -9.10
CA LYS A 122 -16.76 -23.00 -10.06
C LYS A 122 -17.66 -21.85 -9.63
N GLU A 123 -18.07 -21.84 -8.36
CA GLU A 123 -18.86 -20.77 -7.74
C GLU A 123 -18.12 -20.19 -6.54
N GLN A 124 -18.23 -18.89 -6.37
CA GLN A 124 -17.65 -18.17 -5.23
C GLN A 124 -18.72 -17.36 -4.54
N LEU A 125 -18.78 -17.49 -3.21
CA LEU A 125 -19.67 -16.71 -2.38
C LEU A 125 -18.82 -15.72 -1.56
N PHE A 126 -19.26 -14.48 -1.51
CA PHE A 126 -18.66 -13.46 -0.66
C PHE A 126 -19.72 -12.79 0.21
N ARG A 127 -19.31 -12.31 1.38
CA ARG A 127 -20.22 -11.63 2.31
C ARG A 127 -20.41 -10.20 1.85
N ILE A 128 -21.62 -9.83 1.50
CA ILE A 128 -21.99 -8.50 1.01
C ILE A 128 -21.83 -7.44 2.11
N GLU A 129 -22.10 -7.81 3.37
CA GLU A 129 -22.05 -6.91 4.51
C GLU A 129 -20.66 -6.28 4.71
N GLY A 130 -19.61 -7.09 4.76
CA GLY A 130 -18.22 -6.63 4.91
C GLY A 130 -17.71 -5.99 3.63
N THR A 131 -17.90 -6.66 2.50
CA THR A 131 -17.41 -6.19 1.19
C THR A 131 -18.06 -4.87 0.78
N GLY A 132 -19.37 -4.71 1.02
CA GLY A 132 -20.11 -3.50 0.66
C GLY A 132 -19.63 -2.26 1.42
N SER A 133 -19.37 -2.38 2.72
CA SER A 133 -18.85 -1.27 3.54
C SER A 133 -17.43 -0.88 3.15
N GLY A 134 -16.56 -1.86 2.90
CA GLY A 134 -15.20 -1.62 2.42
C GLY A 134 -15.17 -0.96 1.05
N PHE A 135 -16.00 -1.44 0.12
CA PHE A 135 -16.12 -0.86 -1.21
C PHE A 135 -16.67 0.57 -1.18
N ALA A 136 -17.67 0.85 -0.34
CA ALA A 136 -18.20 2.20 -0.18
C ALA A 136 -17.13 3.18 0.35
N ALA A 137 -16.34 2.77 1.34
CA ALA A 137 -15.23 3.56 1.84
C ALA A 137 -14.16 3.81 0.75
N LEU A 138 -13.78 2.77 0.01
CA LEU A 138 -12.82 2.87 -1.08
C LEU A 138 -13.29 3.83 -2.17
N VAL A 139 -14.54 3.71 -2.64
CA VAL A 139 -15.11 4.59 -3.66
C VAL A 139 -15.16 6.04 -3.16
N THR A 140 -15.62 6.27 -1.94
CA THR A 140 -15.69 7.62 -1.35
C THR A 140 -14.30 8.26 -1.27
N LEU A 141 -13.30 7.55 -0.77
CA LEU A 141 -11.92 8.03 -0.70
C LEU A 141 -11.34 8.29 -2.10
N SER A 142 -11.56 7.37 -3.04
CA SER A 142 -11.07 7.51 -4.42
C SER A 142 -11.70 8.73 -5.10
N VAL A 143 -12.99 8.94 -4.96
CA VAL A 143 -13.67 10.11 -5.52
C VAL A 143 -13.13 11.40 -4.90
N LEU A 144 -13.00 11.43 -3.58
CA LEU A 144 -12.52 12.60 -2.86
C LEU A 144 -11.09 12.99 -3.24
N VAL A 145 -10.20 12.00 -3.36
CA VAL A 145 -8.76 12.24 -3.59
C VAL A 145 -8.41 12.36 -5.07
N MET A 146 -9.09 11.61 -5.94
CA MET A 146 -8.68 11.43 -7.33
C MET A 146 -9.59 12.14 -8.32
N VAL A 147 -10.91 12.15 -8.08
CA VAL A 147 -11.90 12.67 -9.04
C VAL A 147 -12.22 14.13 -8.75
N MET A 148 -12.50 14.48 -7.50
CA MET A 148 -12.90 15.84 -7.12
C MET A 148 -11.91 16.94 -7.52
N PRO A 149 -10.57 16.76 -7.50
CA PRO A 149 -9.65 17.80 -7.94
C PRO A 149 -9.88 18.23 -9.39
N LEU A 150 -10.32 17.31 -10.26
CA LEU A 150 -10.59 17.61 -11.68
C LEU A 150 -11.77 18.58 -11.89
N PHE A 151 -12.67 18.66 -10.92
CA PHE A 151 -13.84 19.51 -10.96
C PHE A 151 -13.69 20.80 -10.15
N THR A 152 -12.56 21.00 -9.47
CA THR A 152 -12.28 22.25 -8.75
C THR A 152 -11.67 23.27 -9.69
N THR A 153 -12.17 24.50 -9.62
CA THR A 153 -11.68 25.65 -10.42
C THR A 153 -10.77 26.58 -9.64
N SER A 154 -10.54 26.27 -8.37
CA SER A 154 -9.77 27.12 -7.44
C SER A 154 -8.25 27.03 -7.63
N SER A 155 -7.78 25.98 -8.31
CA SER A 155 -6.38 25.74 -8.63
C SER A 155 -6.26 25.23 -10.06
N PRO A 156 -5.19 25.55 -10.80
CA PRO A 156 -4.98 25.05 -12.15
C PRO A 156 -4.70 23.55 -12.15
N GLU A 157 -4.92 22.90 -13.29
CA GLU A 157 -4.48 21.52 -13.59
C GLU A 157 -5.09 20.39 -12.72
N GLY A 158 -6.31 20.58 -12.23
CA GLY A 158 -6.99 19.53 -11.46
C GLY A 158 -6.28 19.21 -10.14
N THR A 159 -5.75 20.23 -9.49
CA THR A 159 -5.11 20.17 -8.17
C THR A 159 -5.98 20.84 -7.11
N TYR A 160 -5.71 20.55 -5.84
CA TYR A 160 -6.34 21.22 -4.71
C TYR A 160 -5.51 22.41 -4.24
N THR A 161 -6.17 23.49 -3.79
CA THR A 161 -5.53 24.51 -2.98
C THR A 161 -5.12 23.93 -1.62
N ASN A 162 -4.18 24.60 -0.92
CA ASN A 162 -3.71 24.12 0.40
C ASN A 162 -4.85 23.92 1.40
N SER A 163 -5.86 24.79 1.41
CA SER A 163 -7.02 24.67 2.29
C SER A 163 -7.91 23.48 1.93
N GLN A 164 -8.13 23.24 0.64
CA GLN A 164 -8.86 22.07 0.14
C GLN A 164 -8.10 20.79 0.43
N LEU A 165 -6.78 20.79 0.24
CA LEU A 165 -5.92 19.64 0.53
C LEU A 165 -5.97 19.28 2.02
N MET A 166 -5.95 20.27 2.92
CA MET A 166 -6.09 20.07 4.36
C MET A 166 -7.46 19.44 4.69
N PHE A 167 -8.55 19.96 4.10
CA PHE A 167 -9.89 19.40 4.28
C PHE A 167 -9.96 17.95 3.81
N VAL A 168 -9.44 17.67 2.61
CA VAL A 168 -9.43 16.32 2.04
C VAL A 168 -8.61 15.36 2.90
N ALA A 169 -7.43 15.80 3.37
CA ALA A 169 -6.58 14.99 4.23
C ALA A 169 -7.28 14.63 5.55
N LEU A 170 -7.90 15.60 6.22
CA LEU A 170 -8.62 15.36 7.48
C LEU A 170 -9.86 14.48 7.26
N SER A 171 -10.61 14.72 6.19
CA SER A 171 -11.79 13.91 5.85
C SER A 171 -11.41 12.46 5.50
N SER A 172 -10.35 12.27 4.74
CA SER A 172 -9.84 10.94 4.40
C SER A 172 -9.35 10.19 5.64
N LEU A 173 -8.62 10.87 6.53
CA LEU A 173 -8.19 10.29 7.79
C LEU A 173 -9.38 9.91 8.68
N ALA A 174 -10.38 10.77 8.79
CA ALA A 174 -11.58 10.49 9.55
C ALA A 174 -12.34 9.28 8.99
N LEU A 175 -12.54 9.20 7.67
CA LEU A 175 -13.19 8.07 7.02
C LEU A 175 -12.41 6.78 7.24
N TRP A 176 -11.08 6.81 7.14
CA TRP A 176 -10.24 5.66 7.41
C TRP A 176 -10.35 5.20 8.86
N LEU A 177 -10.30 6.12 9.82
CA LEU A 177 -10.44 5.79 11.25
C LEU A 177 -11.81 5.18 11.56
N VAL A 178 -12.89 5.73 10.97
CA VAL A 178 -14.25 5.17 11.12
C VAL A 178 -14.30 3.77 10.51
N PHE A 179 -13.73 3.56 9.35
CA PHE A 179 -13.69 2.25 8.71
C PHE A 179 -12.93 1.23 9.58
N VAL A 180 -11.74 1.59 10.07
CA VAL A 180 -10.95 0.74 10.99
C VAL A 180 -11.73 0.43 12.26
N PHE A 181 -12.42 1.43 12.85
CA PHE A 181 -13.24 1.21 14.03
C PHE A 181 -14.40 0.23 13.77
N ILE A 182 -15.06 0.36 12.63
CA ILE A 182 -16.15 -0.55 12.25
C ILE A 182 -15.62 -1.97 12.06
N GLN A 183 -14.52 -2.11 11.35
CA GLN A 183 -13.89 -3.40 11.05
C GLN A 183 -13.38 -4.12 12.30
N THR A 184 -12.75 -3.38 13.23
CA THR A 184 -12.05 -4.00 14.36
C THR A 184 -12.92 -4.15 15.61
N ILE A 185 -13.91 -3.27 15.81
CA ILE A 185 -14.65 -3.19 17.07
C ILE A 185 -16.14 -3.48 16.86
N ARG A 186 -16.79 -2.77 15.94
CA ARG A 186 -18.25 -2.79 15.86
C ARG A 186 -18.81 -3.99 15.10
N HIS A 187 -18.23 -4.34 13.99
CA HIS A 187 -18.70 -5.39 13.09
C HIS A 187 -17.58 -6.37 12.71
N ARG A 188 -16.85 -6.81 13.71
CA ARG A 188 -15.72 -7.73 13.55
C ARG A 188 -16.12 -9.02 12.81
N ASP A 189 -17.34 -9.50 13.00
CA ASP A 189 -17.83 -10.76 12.41
C ASP A 189 -18.14 -10.67 10.91
N TYR A 190 -18.10 -9.45 10.34
CA TYR A 190 -18.36 -9.22 8.90
C TYR A 190 -17.07 -9.30 8.06
N PHE A 191 -15.93 -9.17 8.69
CA PHE A 191 -14.59 -9.19 8.13
C PHE A 191 -13.79 -10.38 8.64
#